data_58ccac8492370c83b3f255907a9618f7
#
_entry.id   58ccac8492370c83b3f255907a9618f7
#
_cell.length_a   1.000
_cell.length_b   1.000
_cell.length_c   1.000
_cell.angle_alpha   90.00
_cell.angle_beta   90.00
_cell.angle_gamma   90.00
#
_symmetry.space_group_name_H-M   'P 1'
#
loop_
_entity.id
_entity.type
_entity.pdbx_description
1 polymer ?
#
loop_
_entity_poly.entity_id
_entity_poly.type
_entity_poly.pdbx_seq_one_letter_code
_entity_poly.pdbx_strand_id
1 'polypeptide(L)'
;MLCDRFTDATYAYQCGGRGLAQAPVAALEAWVHPDLQPDLTLLFDIDPAIAAARLARARAADRFESEPAAFFGRVRAAYLARASLHAARVAVIEADGSSTELQQRVRQALEAAIERWSH
;
A
#
# COMPACT_ATOMS: atom_id res chain seq x y z
N MET A 1 -13.30 -7.00 -9.78
CA MET A 1 -12.26 -7.89 -9.19
C MET A 1 -11.56 -7.18 -8.04
N LEU A 2 -11.36 -7.88 -6.96
CA LEU A 2 -10.60 -7.40 -5.80
C LEU A 2 -9.29 -8.18 -5.71
N CYS A 3 -8.18 -7.47 -5.57
CA CYS A 3 -6.85 -8.08 -5.49
C CYS A 3 -6.11 -7.57 -4.25
N ASP A 4 -5.58 -8.48 -3.44
CA ASP A 4 -4.73 -8.15 -2.30
C ASP A 4 -3.29 -8.06 -2.80
N ARG A 5 -2.77 -6.84 -2.83
CA ARG A 5 -1.46 -6.46 -3.36
C ARG A 5 -1.34 -6.68 -4.87
N PHE A 6 -0.75 -5.71 -5.52
CA PHE A 6 -0.45 -5.76 -6.96
C PHE A 6 0.89 -5.06 -7.20
N THR A 7 1.09 -4.42 -8.35
CA THR A 7 2.40 -3.89 -8.76
C THR A 7 2.94 -2.79 -7.82
N ASP A 8 2.07 -1.99 -7.22
CA ASP A 8 2.52 -0.98 -6.25
C ASP A 8 3.26 -1.63 -5.07
N ALA A 9 2.81 -2.81 -4.63
CA ALA A 9 3.50 -3.57 -3.60
C ALA A 9 4.88 -4.06 -4.08
N THR A 10 4.98 -4.48 -5.33
CA THR A 10 6.26 -4.88 -5.92
C THR A 10 7.27 -3.73 -5.87
N TYR A 11 6.87 -2.53 -6.31
CA TYR A 11 7.72 -1.36 -6.23
C TYR A 11 8.10 -1.03 -4.78
N ALA A 12 7.13 -1.06 -3.88
CA ALA A 12 7.37 -0.71 -2.48
C ALA A 12 8.36 -1.65 -1.81
N TYR A 13 8.17 -2.97 -1.94
CA TYR A 13 9.00 -3.96 -1.27
C TYR A 13 10.32 -4.19 -1.97
N GLN A 14 10.34 -4.28 -3.29
CA GLN A 14 11.57 -4.61 -4.02
C GLN A 14 12.43 -3.38 -4.28
N CYS A 15 11.84 -2.27 -4.70
CA CYS A 15 12.59 -1.05 -4.98
C CYS A 15 12.81 -0.24 -3.71
N GLY A 16 11.76 0.01 -2.94
CA GLY A 16 11.87 0.76 -1.69
C GLY A 16 12.59 -0.01 -0.60
N GLY A 17 12.07 -1.18 -0.25
CA GLY A 17 12.59 -2.01 0.84
C GLY A 17 13.97 -2.58 0.55
N ARG A 18 14.12 -3.29 -0.55
CA ARG A 18 15.36 -4.01 -0.89
C ARG A 18 16.31 -3.22 -1.77
N GLY A 19 15.92 -2.02 -2.20
CA GLY A 19 16.80 -1.15 -2.97
C GLY A 19 17.02 -1.53 -4.43
N LEU A 20 16.16 -2.38 -4.99
CA LEU A 20 16.23 -2.74 -6.40
C LEU A 20 15.91 -1.52 -7.27
N ALA A 21 16.60 -1.35 -8.40
CA ALA A 21 16.30 -0.27 -9.33
C ALA A 21 14.87 -0.42 -9.89
N GLN A 22 14.21 0.69 -10.17
CA GLN A 22 12.82 0.67 -10.68
C GLN A 22 12.73 0.21 -12.14
N ALA A 23 13.75 0.49 -12.95
CA ALA A 23 13.70 0.21 -14.39
C ALA A 23 13.41 -1.27 -14.73
N PRO A 24 14.03 -2.28 -14.09
CA PRO A 24 13.70 -3.67 -14.37
C PRO A 24 12.26 -4.03 -13.99
N VAL A 25 11.74 -3.49 -12.89
CA VAL A 25 10.36 -3.72 -12.46
C VAL A 25 9.39 -3.11 -13.47
N ALA A 26 9.66 -1.88 -13.91
CA ALA A 26 8.86 -1.21 -14.92
C ALA A 26 8.87 -1.96 -16.25
N ALA A 27 10.00 -2.52 -16.65
CA ALA A 27 10.11 -3.33 -17.86
C ALA A 27 9.26 -4.60 -17.76
N LEU A 28 9.31 -5.30 -16.63
CA LEU A 28 8.48 -6.48 -16.39
C LEU A 28 7.00 -6.14 -16.39
N GLU A 29 6.62 -5.06 -15.74
CA GLU A 29 5.23 -4.59 -15.72
C GLU A 29 4.71 -4.34 -17.14
N ALA A 30 5.48 -3.60 -17.94
CA ALA A 30 5.12 -3.27 -19.31
C ALA A 30 5.00 -4.53 -20.21
N TRP A 31 5.78 -5.56 -19.90
CA TRP A 31 5.77 -6.81 -20.66
C TRP A 31 4.65 -7.76 -20.23
N VAL A 32 4.43 -7.89 -18.93
CA VAL A 32 3.49 -8.87 -18.37
C VAL A 32 2.03 -8.38 -18.41
N HIS A 33 1.79 -7.10 -18.06
CA HIS A 33 0.44 -6.53 -18.04
C HIS A 33 0.43 -5.05 -18.44
N PRO A 34 0.76 -4.77 -19.73
CA PRO A 34 0.92 -3.38 -20.18
C PRO A 34 -0.34 -2.52 -20.03
N ASP A 35 -1.52 -3.14 -20.13
CA ASP A 35 -2.80 -2.42 -20.15
C ASP A 35 -3.63 -2.63 -18.88
N LEU A 36 -3.08 -3.34 -17.89
CA LEU A 36 -3.79 -3.64 -16.66
C LEU A 36 -3.25 -2.83 -15.49
N GLN A 37 -4.05 -1.88 -15.05
CA GLN A 37 -3.80 -1.13 -13.83
C GLN A 37 -5.04 -1.16 -12.95
N PRO A 38 -4.90 -1.17 -11.62
CA PRO A 38 -6.05 -1.06 -10.73
C PRO A 38 -6.80 0.25 -10.97
N ASP A 39 -8.11 0.18 -11.00
CA ASP A 39 -8.96 1.38 -11.11
C ASP A 39 -8.93 2.18 -9.81
N LEU A 40 -8.81 1.49 -8.69
CA LEU A 40 -8.64 2.08 -7.37
C LEU A 40 -7.75 1.19 -6.52
N THR A 41 -6.77 1.80 -5.88
CA THR A 41 -5.94 1.15 -4.86
C THR A 41 -6.20 1.84 -3.52
N LEU A 42 -6.54 1.06 -2.51
CA LEU A 42 -6.62 1.54 -1.14
C LEU A 42 -5.30 1.22 -0.45
N LEU A 43 -4.56 2.25 -0.08
CA LEU A 43 -3.32 2.12 0.65
C LEU A 43 -3.58 2.39 2.13
N PHE A 44 -3.51 1.35 2.94
CA PHE A 44 -3.62 1.50 4.40
C PHE A 44 -2.28 1.94 4.96
N ASP A 45 -2.22 3.18 5.41
CA ASP A 45 -1.00 3.76 5.97
C ASP A 45 -1.12 3.87 7.48
N ILE A 46 -0.09 3.45 8.20
CA ILE A 46 -0.03 3.53 9.65
C ILE A 46 1.39 3.93 10.07
N ASP A 47 1.48 4.74 11.12
CA ASP A 47 2.76 5.08 11.72
C ASP A 47 3.46 3.80 12.19
N PRO A 48 4.75 3.60 11.84
CA PRO A 48 5.49 2.39 12.21
C PRO A 48 5.51 2.11 13.71
N ALA A 49 5.51 3.13 14.55
CA ALA A 49 5.48 2.96 16.00
C ALA A 49 4.14 2.36 16.45
N ILE A 50 3.03 2.81 15.87
CA ILE A 50 1.69 2.28 16.17
C ILE A 50 1.59 0.84 15.67
N ALA A 51 2.09 0.55 14.49
CA ALA A 51 2.11 -0.79 13.91
C ALA A 51 2.90 -1.75 14.79
N ALA A 52 4.07 -1.35 15.24
CA ALA A 52 4.92 -2.15 16.12
C ALA A 52 4.23 -2.43 17.47
N ALA A 53 3.56 -1.42 18.05
CA ALA A 53 2.82 -1.59 19.30
C ALA A 53 1.64 -2.56 19.15
N ARG A 54 0.91 -2.48 18.04
CA ARG A 54 -0.20 -3.41 17.76
C ARG A 54 0.31 -4.84 17.58
N LEU A 55 1.40 -5.01 16.87
CA LEU A 55 2.02 -6.30 16.62
C LEU A 55 2.48 -6.93 17.93
N ALA A 56 3.14 -6.17 18.81
CA ALA A 56 3.61 -6.63 20.10
C ALA A 56 2.46 -7.10 21.00
N ARG A 57 1.28 -6.49 20.90
CA ARG A 57 0.09 -6.88 21.65
C ARG A 57 -0.61 -8.10 21.07
N ALA A 58 -0.54 -8.27 19.75
CA ALA A 58 -1.29 -9.32 19.05
C ALA A 58 -0.63 -10.68 19.20
N ARG A 59 0.68 -10.74 19.37
CA ARG A 59 1.40 -12.01 19.45
C ARG A 59 2.82 -11.84 19.98
N ALA A 60 3.33 -12.92 20.58
CA ALA A 60 4.75 -13.08 20.82
C ALA A 60 5.46 -13.20 19.46
N ALA A 61 6.65 -12.67 19.37
CA ALA A 61 7.43 -12.50 18.16
C ALA A 61 7.23 -13.60 17.10
N ASP A 62 6.72 -13.23 15.95
CA ASP A 62 6.65 -14.11 14.79
C ASP A 62 7.99 -14.02 14.05
N ARG A 63 8.56 -15.16 13.73
CA ARG A 63 9.85 -15.26 13.05
C ARG A 63 9.84 -14.65 11.65
N PHE A 64 8.66 -14.54 11.02
CA PHE A 64 8.52 -13.99 9.67
C PHE A 64 8.59 -12.47 9.63
N GLU A 65 8.59 -11.81 10.78
CA GLU A 65 8.63 -10.35 10.87
C GLU A 65 9.93 -9.85 11.51
N SER A 66 11.03 -10.50 11.19
CA SER A 66 12.35 -10.14 11.68
C SER A 66 13.05 -9.03 10.89
N GLU A 67 12.37 -8.46 9.88
CA GLU A 67 12.94 -7.38 9.08
C GLU A 67 13.13 -6.12 9.95
N PRO A 68 14.25 -5.40 9.76
CA PRO A 68 14.52 -4.19 10.53
C PRO A 68 13.44 -3.12 10.33
N ALA A 69 13.21 -2.32 11.36
CA ALA A 69 12.30 -1.19 11.28
C ALA A 69 12.63 -0.24 10.11
N ALA A 70 13.92 -0.09 9.78
CA ALA A 70 14.36 0.71 8.65
C ALA A 70 13.84 0.18 7.31
N PHE A 71 13.73 -1.14 7.15
CA PHE A 71 13.15 -1.77 5.95
C PHE A 71 11.70 -1.35 5.78
N PHE A 72 10.88 -1.49 6.83
CA PHE A 72 9.48 -1.10 6.77
C PHE A 72 9.28 0.40 6.59
N GLY A 73 10.19 1.21 7.12
CA GLY A 73 10.20 2.65 6.87
C GLY A 73 10.40 2.97 5.39
N ARG A 74 11.33 2.27 4.75
CA ARG A 74 11.57 2.43 3.30
C ARG A 74 10.38 1.96 2.47
N VAL A 75 9.77 0.84 2.85
CA VAL A 75 8.56 0.31 2.18
C VAL A 75 7.42 1.33 2.28
N ARG A 76 7.18 1.86 3.47
CA ARG A 76 6.16 2.89 3.68
C ARG A 76 6.42 4.12 2.82
N ALA A 77 7.64 4.64 2.82
CA ALA A 77 8.01 5.80 2.02
C ALA A 77 7.79 5.56 0.53
N ALA A 78 8.11 4.37 0.04
CA ALA A 78 7.90 3.99 -1.35
C ALA A 78 6.41 3.90 -1.71
N TYR A 79 5.58 3.34 -0.83
CA TYR A 79 4.14 3.33 -1.02
C TYR A 79 3.55 4.73 -1.10
N LEU A 80 3.96 5.61 -0.19
CA LEU A 80 3.48 6.99 -0.18
C LEU A 80 3.93 7.77 -1.42
N ALA A 81 5.14 7.52 -1.90
CA ALA A 81 5.63 8.10 -3.15
C ALA A 81 4.78 7.61 -4.35
N ARG A 82 4.46 6.32 -4.40
CA ARG A 82 3.58 5.75 -5.42
C ARG A 82 2.19 6.37 -5.35
N ALA A 83 1.65 6.54 -4.15
CA ALA A 83 0.35 7.18 -3.95
C ALA A 83 0.33 8.61 -4.48
N SER A 84 1.37 9.38 -4.23
CA SER A 84 1.48 10.75 -4.74
C SER A 84 1.60 10.78 -6.27
N LEU A 85 2.37 9.87 -6.84
CA LEU A 85 2.57 9.78 -8.28
C LEU A 85 1.28 9.37 -9.00
N HIS A 86 0.46 8.54 -8.37
CA HIS A 86 -0.77 8.00 -8.94
C HIS A 86 -2.01 8.41 -8.13
N ALA A 87 -2.06 9.68 -7.72
CA ALA A 87 -3.11 10.20 -6.82
C ALA A 87 -4.53 10.01 -7.37
N ALA A 88 -4.69 9.91 -8.70
CA ALA A 88 -6.00 9.70 -9.31
C ALA A 88 -6.59 8.30 -9.02
N ARG A 89 -5.75 7.29 -8.80
CA ARG A 89 -6.18 5.91 -8.57
C ARG A 89 -5.81 5.35 -7.19
N VAL A 90 -4.98 6.03 -6.42
CA VAL A 90 -4.56 5.56 -5.09
C VAL A 90 -5.14 6.46 -4.02
N ALA A 91 -5.97 5.88 -3.15
CA ALA A 91 -6.50 6.55 -1.97
C ALA A 91 -5.75 6.07 -0.74
N VAL A 92 -5.13 7.00 -0.02
CA VAL A 92 -4.43 6.70 1.23
C VAL A 92 -5.44 6.69 2.37
N ILE A 93 -5.52 5.57 3.08
CA ILE A 93 -6.41 5.38 4.22
C ILE A 93 -5.54 5.38 5.49
N GLU A 94 -5.74 6.36 6.36
CA GLU A 94 -5.07 6.37 7.64
C GLU A 94 -5.61 5.23 8.51
N ALA A 95 -4.75 4.30 8.90
CA ALA A 95 -5.11 3.07 9.55
C ALA A 95 -4.89 3.10 11.08
N ASP A 96 -4.75 4.28 11.66
CA ASP A 96 -4.48 4.47 13.08
C ASP A 96 -5.72 4.49 13.97
N GLY A 97 -6.90 4.53 13.37
CA GLY A 97 -8.17 4.60 14.11
C GLY A 97 -8.75 3.23 14.45
N SER A 98 -9.97 3.23 14.96
CA SER A 98 -10.74 2.02 15.24
C SER A 98 -11.22 1.34 13.95
N SER A 99 -11.68 0.09 14.06
CA SER A 99 -12.29 -0.62 12.93
C SER A 99 -13.45 0.15 12.32
N THR A 100 -14.28 0.77 13.14
CA THR A 100 -15.44 1.55 12.67
C THR A 100 -14.97 2.78 11.88
N GLU A 101 -13.97 3.49 12.39
CA GLU A 101 -13.40 4.63 11.70
C GLU A 101 -12.77 4.24 10.36
N LEU A 102 -12.03 3.13 10.34
CA LEU A 102 -11.44 2.60 9.12
C LEU A 102 -12.50 2.24 8.08
N GLN A 103 -13.58 1.57 8.51
CA GLN A 103 -14.68 1.23 7.62
C GLN A 103 -15.31 2.48 6.99
N GLN A 104 -15.48 3.54 7.77
CA GLN A 104 -16.00 4.80 7.25
C GLN A 104 -15.06 5.43 6.23
N ARG A 105 -13.76 5.43 6.50
CA ARG A 105 -12.75 5.98 5.56
C ARG A 105 -12.72 5.19 4.25
N VAL A 106 -12.79 3.87 4.34
CA VAL A 106 -12.87 3.00 3.17
C VAL A 106 -14.14 3.27 2.37
N ARG A 107 -15.28 3.35 3.06
CA ARG A 107 -16.57 3.64 2.42
C ARG A 107 -16.51 4.96 1.66
N GLN A 108 -16.01 6.01 2.28
CA GLN A 108 -15.89 7.33 1.65
C GLN A 108 -15.02 7.28 0.39
N ALA A 109 -13.90 6.57 0.45
CA ALA A 109 -13.01 6.42 -0.70
C ALA A 109 -13.68 5.66 -1.84
N LEU A 110 -14.42 4.59 -1.51
CA LEU A 110 -15.15 3.80 -2.51
C LEU A 110 -16.30 4.61 -3.14
N GLU A 111 -17.07 5.31 -2.33
CA GLU A 111 -18.18 6.14 -2.82
C GLU A 111 -17.68 7.24 -3.77
N ALA A 112 -16.58 7.90 -3.40
CA ALA A 112 -15.96 8.91 -4.25
C ALA A 112 -15.47 8.33 -5.58
N ALA A 113 -14.89 7.13 -5.57
CA ALA A 113 -14.44 6.46 -6.77
C ALA A 113 -15.62 6.06 -7.67
N ILE A 114 -16.65 5.46 -7.08
CA ILE A 114 -17.85 5.05 -7.81
C ILE A 114 -18.52 6.28 -8.47
N GLU A 115 -18.59 7.38 -7.76
CA GLU A 115 -19.14 8.61 -8.29
C GLU A 115 -18.35 9.11 -9.52
N ARG A 116 -17.00 9.08 -9.42
CA ARG A 116 -16.15 9.45 -10.56
C ARG A 116 -16.36 8.54 -11.76
N TRP A 117 -16.55 7.24 -11.52
CA TRP A 117 -16.74 6.27 -12.60
C TRP A 117 -18.14 6.35 -13.23
N SER A 118 -19.10 6.91 -12.53
CA SER A 118 -20.48 7.04 -13.00
C SER A 118 -20.68 8.25 -13.94
N HIS A 119 -19.66 9.07 -14.05
CA HIS A 119 -19.64 10.26 -14.92
C HIS A 119 -18.59 10.07 -16.04
#